data_33da7c8dad47558832ede58c10f48889
#
_entry.id   33da7c8dad47558832ede58c10f48889
#
_cell.length_a   1.000
_cell.length_b   1.000
_cell.length_c   1.000
_cell.angle_alpha   90.00
_cell.angle_beta   90.00
_cell.angle_gamma   90.00
#
_symmetry.space_group_name_H-M   'P 1'
#
loop_
_entity.id
_entity.type
_entity.pdbx_description
1 polymer ?
#
loop_
_entity_poly.entity_id
_entity_poly.type
_entity_poly.pdbx_seq_one_letter_code
_entity_poly.pdbx_strand_id
1 'polypeptide(L)'
;MAPVEREDAEKMKSIDQIEEMREALIQQGASKEEIIRKIGPACAGWPYVFGAWGEECTPKGRKKRARDDHPTIVSSCQVLSGKAGTCAGCKWDLPVRMYDCRGFVKWLFEQAGITIEGQGSTSQWKAKSNWVVQGPISEMPEDKICAVFTGNETTKDHIGVYLGDGSTIECSVGVQYFKPRKSKWKYYALPAGLYGDQVPPQPDQDQDPEGRPTLRRGCKGESVQLVQVKLLQLGYSLPRYGADGSYGSETISAVINFQRDNGLAGDGVCGPKTWEALDRAEPMKLYTVSIPHLPLYKAEAFARAYDGAYMTEEGGDL
;
A
#
# COMPACT_ATOMS: atom_id res chain seq x y z
N MET A 1 -29.71 -11.74 13.48
CA MET A 1 -28.98 -10.71 14.26
C MET A 1 -29.71 -10.59 15.59
N ALA A 2 -29.06 -10.89 16.71
CA ALA A 2 -29.64 -10.62 18.03
C ALA A 2 -29.81 -9.11 18.20
N PRO A 3 -30.89 -8.63 18.82
CA PRO A 3 -31.07 -7.21 19.12
C PRO A 3 -29.95 -6.79 20.07
N VAL A 4 -29.32 -5.66 19.80
CA VAL A 4 -28.41 -4.98 20.71
C VAL A 4 -29.20 -4.68 21.97
N GLU A 5 -28.89 -5.35 23.06
CA GLU A 5 -29.62 -5.24 24.32
C GLU A 5 -29.35 -3.89 25.01
N ARG A 6 -30.17 -3.48 25.98
CA ARG A 6 -30.07 -2.19 26.69
C ARG A 6 -28.69 -1.96 27.34
N GLU A 7 -27.99 -3.00 27.75
CA GLU A 7 -26.60 -2.92 28.29
C GLU A 7 -25.57 -2.44 27.30
N ASP A 8 -25.78 -2.64 25.98
CA ASP A 8 -24.84 -2.18 24.94
C ASP A 8 -25.00 -0.68 24.63
N ALA A 9 -26.14 -0.11 24.92
CA ALA A 9 -26.41 1.32 24.73
C ALA A 9 -25.74 2.20 25.79
N GLU A 10 -25.61 1.71 27.02
CA GLU A 10 -24.87 2.40 28.09
C GLU A 10 -23.37 2.41 27.85
N LYS A 11 -22.88 1.56 26.94
CA LYS A 11 -21.46 1.45 26.54
C LYS A 11 -21.09 2.30 25.34
N MET A 12 -22.07 2.72 24.51
CA MET A 12 -21.79 3.53 23.31
C MET A 12 -21.51 4.97 23.68
N LYS A 13 -20.37 5.49 23.25
CA LYS A 13 -19.95 6.87 23.54
C LYS A 13 -20.36 7.84 22.44
N SER A 14 -20.72 9.07 22.82
CA SER A 14 -20.89 10.20 21.92
C SER A 14 -19.56 10.70 21.33
N ILE A 15 -19.64 11.59 20.35
CA ILE A 15 -18.45 12.27 19.79
C ILE A 15 -17.65 12.93 20.89
N ASP A 16 -18.30 13.75 21.74
CA ASP A 16 -17.65 14.52 22.80
C ASP A 16 -16.95 13.58 23.80
N GLN A 17 -17.61 12.51 24.21
CA GLN A 17 -17.02 11.51 25.12
C GLN A 17 -15.80 10.79 24.51
N ILE A 18 -15.77 10.57 23.21
CA ILE A 18 -14.58 10.01 22.53
C ILE A 18 -13.45 11.04 22.45
N GLU A 19 -13.77 12.31 22.18
CA GLU A 19 -12.78 13.39 22.16
C GLU A 19 -12.17 13.61 23.55
N GLU A 20 -13.00 13.70 24.61
CA GLU A 20 -12.53 13.79 26.00
C GLU A 20 -11.65 12.60 26.37
N MET A 21 -12.06 11.39 26.01
CA MET A 21 -11.29 10.18 26.28
C MET A 21 -9.94 10.21 25.56
N ARG A 22 -9.90 10.66 24.30
CA ARG A 22 -8.66 10.80 23.54
C ARG A 22 -7.73 11.84 24.17
N GLU A 23 -8.25 13.00 24.53
CA GLU A 23 -7.46 14.07 25.17
C GLU A 23 -6.88 13.59 26.51
N ALA A 24 -7.67 12.90 27.34
CA ALA A 24 -7.20 12.33 28.58
C ALA A 24 -6.07 11.33 28.38
N LEU A 25 -6.17 10.45 27.37
CA LEU A 25 -5.10 9.49 27.02
C LEU A 25 -3.82 10.22 26.62
N ILE A 26 -3.92 11.25 25.79
CA ILE A 26 -2.76 12.06 25.36
C ILE A 26 -2.12 12.77 26.54
N GLN A 27 -2.90 13.37 27.43
CA GLN A 27 -2.39 14.04 28.65
C GLN A 27 -1.68 13.08 29.60
N GLN A 28 -2.11 11.80 29.64
CA GLN A 28 -1.49 10.74 30.43
C GLN A 28 -0.24 10.15 29.77
N GLY A 29 0.14 10.61 28.57
CA GLY A 29 1.29 10.09 27.83
C GLY A 29 1.07 8.72 27.22
N ALA A 30 -0.19 8.36 26.92
CA ALA A 30 -0.52 7.07 26.30
C ALA A 30 0.19 6.90 24.96
N SER A 31 0.63 5.67 24.68
CA SER A 31 1.23 5.33 23.39
C SER A 31 0.20 5.39 22.25
N LYS A 32 0.68 5.50 21.02
CA LYS A 32 -0.21 5.45 19.84
C LYS A 32 -1.04 4.17 19.79
N GLU A 33 -0.44 3.03 20.14
CA GLU A 33 -1.13 1.75 20.21
C GLU A 33 -2.22 1.77 21.28
N GLU A 34 -1.95 2.34 22.43
CA GLU A 34 -2.92 2.43 23.52
C GLU A 34 -4.11 3.31 23.13
N ILE A 35 -3.88 4.44 22.45
CA ILE A 35 -4.95 5.28 21.93
C ILE A 35 -5.84 4.47 20.98
N ILE A 36 -5.27 3.74 20.02
CA ILE A 36 -6.03 2.93 19.07
C ILE A 36 -6.83 1.84 19.80
N ARG A 37 -6.21 1.12 20.74
CA ARG A 37 -6.86 0.04 21.53
C ARG A 37 -8.00 0.54 22.40
N LYS A 38 -7.98 1.78 22.84
CA LYS A 38 -9.02 2.36 23.69
C LYS A 38 -10.12 3.03 22.87
N ILE A 39 -9.73 3.86 21.89
CA ILE A 39 -10.69 4.64 21.09
C ILE A 39 -11.50 3.74 20.13
N GLY A 40 -10.87 2.78 19.47
CA GLY A 40 -11.55 1.91 18.54
C GLY A 40 -12.78 1.22 19.15
N PRO A 41 -12.63 0.38 20.18
CA PRO A 41 -13.76 -0.29 20.83
C PRO A 41 -14.79 0.65 21.44
N ALA A 42 -14.38 1.84 21.89
CA ALA A 42 -15.30 2.85 22.44
C ALA A 42 -16.28 3.43 21.40
N CYS A 43 -15.97 3.29 20.11
CA CYS A 43 -16.86 3.68 18.99
C CYS A 43 -17.83 2.55 18.58
N ALA A 44 -17.81 1.39 19.26
CA ALA A 44 -18.70 0.29 18.91
C ALA A 44 -20.19 0.76 18.89
N GLY A 45 -20.90 0.39 17.83
CA GLY A 45 -22.28 0.82 17.62
C GLY A 45 -22.42 2.08 16.73
N TRP A 46 -21.36 2.81 16.43
CA TRP A 46 -21.43 3.92 15.48
C TRP A 46 -21.84 3.42 14.08
N PRO A 47 -22.65 4.19 13.34
CA PRO A 47 -23.29 3.70 12.13
C PRO A 47 -22.35 3.56 10.95
N TYR A 48 -22.59 2.53 10.14
CA TYR A 48 -22.00 2.39 8.79
C TYR A 48 -22.85 3.16 7.77
N VAL A 49 -22.20 3.99 6.98
CA VAL A 49 -22.78 4.60 5.78
C VAL A 49 -21.75 4.56 4.66
N PHE A 50 -22.06 3.92 3.55
CA PHE A 50 -21.12 3.78 2.43
C PHE A 50 -20.64 5.15 1.93
N GLY A 51 -19.34 5.31 1.75
CA GLY A 51 -18.72 6.57 1.33
C GLY A 51 -18.64 7.65 2.41
N ALA A 52 -19.01 7.38 3.66
CA ALA A 52 -18.86 8.32 4.77
C ALA A 52 -17.43 8.30 5.34
N TRP A 53 -16.96 9.48 5.75
CA TRP A 53 -15.58 9.72 6.19
C TRP A 53 -15.47 10.30 7.61
N GLY A 54 -16.52 10.19 8.41
CA GLY A 54 -16.54 10.70 9.76
C GLY A 54 -17.41 11.94 9.95
N GLU A 55 -18.27 12.21 9.00
CA GLU A 55 -19.28 13.25 9.18
C GLU A 55 -20.23 12.90 10.32
N GLU A 56 -20.72 13.89 11.03
CA GLU A 56 -21.75 13.69 12.05
C GLU A 56 -22.99 13.05 11.44
N CYS A 57 -23.52 12.04 12.12
CA CYS A 57 -24.70 11.28 11.67
C CYS A 57 -25.99 12.09 11.91
N THR A 58 -26.24 13.10 11.08
CA THR A 58 -27.46 13.91 11.10
C THR A 58 -28.44 13.45 10.04
N PRO A 59 -29.76 13.75 10.18
CA PRO A 59 -30.75 13.50 9.14
C PRO A 59 -30.38 14.14 7.80
N LYS A 60 -29.80 15.36 7.82
CA LYS A 60 -29.32 16.07 6.62
C LYS A 60 -28.13 15.37 5.99
N GLY A 61 -27.13 14.95 6.77
CA GLY A 61 -25.96 14.21 6.30
C GLY A 61 -26.35 12.88 5.67
N ARG A 62 -27.26 12.12 6.28
CA ARG A 62 -27.78 10.87 5.73
C ARG A 62 -28.51 11.07 4.39
N LYS A 63 -29.35 12.09 4.28
CA LYS A 63 -30.07 12.42 3.04
C LYS A 63 -29.11 12.87 1.93
N LYS A 64 -28.05 13.58 2.27
CA LYS A 64 -26.99 13.97 1.31
C LYS A 64 -26.32 12.73 0.73
N ARG A 65 -25.91 11.78 1.57
CA ARG A 65 -25.31 10.53 1.13
C ARG A 65 -26.24 9.64 0.31
N ALA A 66 -27.53 9.62 0.64
CA ALA A 66 -28.52 8.88 -0.13
C ALA A 66 -28.72 9.42 -1.56
N ARG A 67 -28.47 10.72 -1.79
CA ARG A 67 -28.55 11.33 -3.13
C ARG A 67 -27.35 11.06 -4.00
N ASP A 68 -26.22 10.66 -3.43
CA ASP A 68 -24.99 10.32 -4.15
C ASP A 68 -25.09 8.91 -4.80
N ASP A 69 -26.32 8.47 -5.07
CA ASP A 69 -26.78 7.42 -6.00
C ASP A 69 -26.24 6.01 -5.86
N HIS A 70 -25.80 5.58 -4.69
CA HIS A 70 -25.46 4.19 -4.54
C HIS A 70 -26.58 3.42 -3.79
N PRO A 71 -27.22 2.39 -4.40
CA PRO A 71 -28.29 1.60 -3.76
C PRO A 71 -27.88 1.01 -2.41
N THR A 72 -26.60 0.74 -2.22
CA THR A 72 -26.01 0.23 -0.97
C THR A 72 -26.01 1.26 0.16
N ILE A 73 -26.05 2.57 -0.14
CA ILE A 73 -26.11 3.63 0.88
C ILE A 73 -27.48 3.61 1.56
N VAL A 74 -28.53 3.48 0.76
CA VAL A 74 -29.92 3.44 1.25
C VAL A 74 -30.16 2.18 2.08
N SER A 75 -29.60 1.04 1.68
CA SER A 75 -29.76 -0.23 2.39
C SER A 75 -28.95 -0.31 3.70
N SER A 76 -27.85 0.42 3.82
CA SER A 76 -27.00 0.42 5.02
C SER A 76 -27.50 1.37 6.11
N CYS A 77 -28.18 2.47 5.76
CA CYS A 77 -28.81 3.37 6.73
C CYS A 77 -30.25 2.94 7.01
N GLN A 78 -30.51 2.44 8.22
CA GLN A 78 -31.81 1.93 8.60
C GLN A 78 -32.93 3.02 8.57
N VAL A 79 -32.57 4.29 8.82
CA VAL A 79 -33.52 5.41 8.70
C VAL A 79 -33.88 5.67 7.25
N LEU A 80 -32.91 5.64 6.33
CA LEU A 80 -33.15 5.85 4.90
C LEU A 80 -33.90 4.68 4.25
N SER A 81 -33.75 3.46 4.80
CA SER A 81 -34.50 2.27 4.38
C SER A 81 -35.91 2.17 5.00
N GLY A 82 -36.37 3.20 5.70
CA GLY A 82 -37.69 3.21 6.36
C GLY A 82 -37.76 2.43 7.68
N LYS A 83 -36.66 1.95 8.20
CA LYS A 83 -36.54 1.24 9.49
C LYS A 83 -36.08 2.19 10.58
N ALA A 84 -36.92 3.20 10.88
CA ALA A 84 -36.57 4.21 11.88
C ALA A 84 -36.23 3.60 13.25
N GLY A 85 -35.22 4.12 13.91
CA GLY A 85 -34.86 3.85 15.30
C GLY A 85 -34.12 2.57 15.59
N THR A 86 -33.51 1.92 14.59
CA THR A 86 -32.80 0.64 14.76
C THR A 86 -31.26 0.75 14.73
N CYS A 87 -30.68 1.83 14.15
CA CYS A 87 -29.24 2.05 14.33
C CYS A 87 -28.98 2.77 15.66
N ALA A 88 -27.87 2.45 16.29
CA ALA A 88 -27.55 2.94 17.62
C ALA A 88 -27.59 4.49 17.73
N GLY A 89 -27.06 5.21 16.73
CA GLY A 89 -27.10 6.67 16.70
C GLY A 89 -28.52 7.27 16.65
N CYS A 90 -29.45 6.62 15.92
CA CYS A 90 -30.86 7.10 15.85
C CYS A 90 -31.66 6.63 17.06
N LYS A 91 -31.39 5.43 17.57
CA LYS A 91 -32.16 4.85 18.70
C LYS A 91 -31.93 5.59 20.01
N TRP A 92 -30.72 6.14 20.20
CA TRP A 92 -30.30 6.74 21.44
C TRP A 92 -30.15 8.25 21.40
N ASP A 93 -30.40 8.87 20.22
CA ASP A 93 -30.26 10.32 19.97
C ASP A 93 -28.89 10.87 20.36
N LEU A 94 -27.87 10.03 20.23
CA LEU A 94 -26.50 10.39 20.55
C LEU A 94 -25.81 11.03 19.35
N PRO A 95 -25.05 12.12 19.53
CA PRO A 95 -24.18 12.64 18.49
C PRO A 95 -23.06 11.65 18.22
N VAL A 96 -23.12 10.98 17.07
CA VAL A 96 -22.16 9.97 16.61
C VAL A 96 -21.72 10.28 15.20
N ARG A 97 -20.54 9.78 14.83
CA ARG A 97 -20.04 9.89 13.45
C ARG A 97 -20.45 8.69 12.61
N MET A 98 -20.58 8.88 11.31
CA MET A 98 -20.82 7.81 10.36
C MET A 98 -19.59 7.55 9.51
N TYR A 99 -19.30 6.27 9.24
CA TYR A 99 -18.15 5.83 8.47
C TYR A 99 -18.51 4.69 7.53
N ASP A 100 -17.75 4.56 6.45
CA ASP A 100 -17.54 3.27 5.81
C ASP A 100 -16.28 2.56 6.40
N CYS A 101 -15.94 1.37 5.89
CA CYS A 101 -14.82 0.58 6.45
C CYS A 101 -13.49 1.34 6.37
N ARG A 102 -13.22 2.01 5.26
CA ARG A 102 -11.97 2.73 4.99
C ARG A 102 -11.90 4.06 5.74
N GLY A 103 -13.01 4.77 5.81
CA GLY A 103 -13.13 6.03 6.55
C GLY A 103 -12.93 5.82 8.04
N PHE A 104 -13.51 4.76 8.60
CA PHE A 104 -13.32 4.40 10.00
C PHE A 104 -11.87 4.06 10.34
N VAL A 105 -11.23 3.21 9.55
CA VAL A 105 -9.83 2.83 9.78
C VAL A 105 -8.90 4.03 9.68
N LYS A 106 -9.07 4.85 8.64
CA LYS A 106 -8.30 6.09 8.50
C LYS A 106 -8.47 7.00 9.71
N TRP A 107 -9.71 7.28 10.10
CA TRP A 107 -10.01 8.11 11.25
C TRP A 107 -9.43 7.54 12.55
N LEU A 108 -9.54 6.21 12.79
CA LEU A 108 -9.02 5.59 14.00
C LEU A 108 -7.51 5.75 14.13
N PHE A 109 -6.77 5.59 13.04
CA PHE A 109 -5.32 5.85 13.02
C PHE A 109 -4.99 7.34 13.22
N GLU A 110 -5.78 8.24 12.65
CA GLU A 110 -5.63 9.70 12.85
C GLU A 110 -5.80 10.11 14.33
N GLN A 111 -6.61 9.37 15.13
CA GLN A 111 -6.72 9.63 16.57
C GLN A 111 -5.38 9.47 17.29
N ALA A 112 -4.51 8.61 16.79
CA ALA A 112 -3.15 8.39 17.28
C ALA A 112 -2.08 9.20 16.51
N GLY A 113 -2.49 10.18 15.69
CA GLY A 113 -1.57 11.00 14.90
C GLY A 113 -0.91 10.26 13.74
N ILE A 114 -1.58 9.24 13.18
CA ILE A 114 -1.08 8.42 12.07
C ILE A 114 -1.94 8.68 10.85
N THR A 115 -1.32 9.11 9.75
CA THR A 115 -2.00 9.32 8.47
C THR A 115 -2.02 8.03 7.66
N ILE A 116 -3.21 7.64 7.17
CA ILE A 116 -3.39 6.54 6.20
C ILE A 116 -3.86 7.15 4.87
N GLU A 117 -3.03 7.02 3.85
CA GLU A 117 -3.33 7.51 2.51
C GLU A 117 -4.22 6.54 1.72
N GLY A 118 -4.99 7.09 0.77
CA GLY A 118 -5.85 6.34 -0.13
C GLY A 118 -7.33 6.50 0.13
N GLN A 119 -8.11 6.49 -0.97
CA GLN A 119 -9.55 6.75 -0.99
C GLN A 119 -10.39 5.45 -0.98
N GLY A 120 -9.80 4.28 -0.80
CA GLY A 120 -10.45 2.98 -0.78
C GLY A 120 -9.56 1.90 -0.19
N SER A 121 -10.13 0.77 0.26
CA SER A 121 -9.35 -0.33 0.83
C SER A 121 -8.22 -0.81 -0.09
N THR A 122 -8.47 -0.90 -1.40
CA THR A 122 -7.43 -1.23 -2.38
C THR A 122 -6.37 -0.12 -2.50
N SER A 123 -6.75 1.16 -2.53
CA SER A 123 -5.78 2.25 -2.62
C SER A 123 -5.01 2.45 -1.32
N GLN A 124 -5.63 2.23 -0.16
CA GLN A 124 -4.94 2.20 1.13
C GLN A 124 -3.92 1.05 1.19
N TRP A 125 -4.28 -0.15 0.71
CA TRP A 125 -3.34 -1.27 0.58
C TRP A 125 -2.16 -0.95 -0.33
N LYS A 126 -2.39 -0.30 -1.47
CA LYS A 126 -1.36 0.03 -2.46
C LYS A 126 -0.46 1.21 -2.07
N ALA A 127 -0.89 2.05 -1.16
CA ALA A 127 -0.09 3.19 -0.68
C ALA A 127 1.05 2.69 0.23
N LYS A 128 2.22 2.53 -0.35
CA LYS A 128 3.40 1.95 0.33
C LYS A 128 3.89 2.78 1.51
N SER A 129 3.61 4.09 1.53
CA SER A 129 3.86 4.99 2.66
C SER A 129 3.10 4.61 3.93
N ASN A 130 1.97 3.90 3.81
CA ASN A 130 1.15 3.50 4.95
C ASN A 130 1.75 2.35 5.78
N TRP A 131 2.55 1.49 5.14
CA TRP A 131 2.89 0.18 5.68
C TRP A 131 4.38 -0.11 5.64
N VAL A 132 4.92 -0.66 6.74
CA VAL A 132 6.29 -1.20 6.76
C VAL A 132 6.33 -2.65 6.32
N VAL A 133 5.26 -3.40 6.57
CA VAL A 133 5.12 -4.81 6.15
C VAL A 133 3.71 -5.05 5.64
N GLN A 134 3.58 -5.87 4.61
CA GLN A 134 2.29 -6.37 4.09
C GLN A 134 2.46 -7.84 3.72
N GLY A 135 1.50 -8.67 4.08
CA GLY A 135 1.57 -10.10 3.78
C GLY A 135 0.24 -10.83 3.96
N PRO A 136 0.25 -12.15 3.77
CA PRO A 136 -0.91 -13.01 4.04
C PRO A 136 -1.18 -13.06 5.54
N ILE A 137 -2.44 -13.27 5.92
CA ILE A 137 -2.88 -13.25 7.32
C ILE A 137 -2.20 -14.32 8.19
N SER A 138 -1.69 -15.39 7.58
CA SER A 138 -0.94 -16.46 8.26
C SER A 138 0.39 -16.01 8.85
N GLU A 139 0.95 -14.92 8.33
CA GLU A 139 2.23 -14.33 8.77
C GLU A 139 2.03 -13.13 9.70
N MET A 140 0.79 -12.79 10.05
CA MET A 140 0.48 -11.62 10.87
C MET A 140 1.00 -11.80 12.30
N PRO A 141 1.79 -10.85 12.83
CA PRO A 141 2.19 -10.87 14.24
C PRO A 141 0.97 -10.70 15.15
N GLU A 142 0.85 -11.55 16.17
CA GLU A 142 -0.33 -11.58 17.02
C GLU A 142 -0.30 -10.54 18.17
N ASP A 143 0.84 -9.94 18.42
CA ASP A 143 1.06 -8.92 19.47
C ASP A 143 1.00 -7.47 18.97
N LYS A 144 0.90 -7.27 17.63
CA LYS A 144 0.96 -5.95 17.01
C LYS A 144 -0.38 -5.51 16.45
N ILE A 145 -0.62 -4.19 16.49
CA ILE A 145 -1.76 -3.59 15.76
C ILE A 145 -1.50 -3.66 14.26
N CYS A 146 -2.43 -4.25 13.52
CA CYS A 146 -2.36 -4.38 12.08
C CYS A 146 -3.63 -3.87 11.41
N ALA A 147 -3.51 -3.24 10.25
CA ALA A 147 -4.64 -3.19 9.35
C ALA A 147 -4.85 -4.60 8.76
N VAL A 148 -6.10 -5.04 8.66
CA VAL A 148 -6.46 -6.36 8.13
C VAL A 148 -7.43 -6.21 6.97
N PHE A 149 -7.29 -7.06 5.95
CA PHE A 149 -8.01 -6.90 4.69
C PHE A 149 -8.65 -8.21 4.23
N THR A 150 -9.80 -8.07 3.55
CA THR A 150 -10.37 -9.13 2.70
C THR A 150 -10.06 -8.83 1.23
N GLY A 151 -10.48 -9.73 0.33
CA GLY A 151 -10.24 -9.59 -1.12
C GLY A 151 -9.19 -10.57 -1.64
N ASN A 152 -8.46 -10.17 -2.67
CA ASN A 152 -7.40 -10.95 -3.30
C ASN A 152 -6.06 -10.19 -3.33
N GLU A 153 -5.06 -10.68 -4.02
CA GLU A 153 -3.72 -10.06 -4.07
C GLU A 153 -3.74 -8.64 -4.63
N THR A 154 -4.56 -8.38 -5.63
CA THR A 154 -4.59 -7.10 -6.36
C THR A 154 -5.65 -6.13 -5.87
N THR A 155 -6.76 -6.63 -5.35
CA THR A 155 -7.91 -5.84 -4.88
C THR A 155 -8.30 -6.21 -3.45
N LYS A 156 -8.64 -5.19 -2.67
CA LYS A 156 -9.11 -5.33 -1.30
C LYS A 156 -10.54 -4.80 -1.20
N ASP A 157 -11.44 -5.64 -0.71
CA ASP A 157 -12.87 -5.35 -0.67
C ASP A 157 -13.27 -4.67 0.64
N HIS A 158 -12.56 -4.99 1.72
CA HIS A 158 -12.86 -4.50 3.05
C HIS A 158 -11.59 -4.36 3.87
N ILE A 159 -11.62 -3.45 4.85
CA ILE A 159 -10.53 -3.18 5.79
C ILE A 159 -11.06 -3.10 7.23
N GLY A 160 -10.28 -3.58 8.17
CA GLY A 160 -10.46 -3.45 9.61
C GLY A 160 -9.13 -3.27 10.32
N VAL A 161 -9.15 -3.24 11.64
CA VAL A 161 -7.95 -3.15 12.48
C VAL A 161 -7.90 -4.32 13.44
N TYR A 162 -6.84 -5.07 13.44
CA TYR A 162 -6.46 -6.03 14.47
C TYR A 162 -5.73 -5.29 15.60
N LEU A 163 -6.12 -5.52 16.85
CA LEU A 163 -5.66 -4.73 17.98
C LEU A 163 -4.45 -5.32 18.74
N GLY A 164 -3.88 -6.43 18.25
CA GLY A 164 -2.72 -7.08 18.85
C GLY A 164 -3.03 -7.83 20.14
N ASP A 165 -4.28 -8.20 20.38
CA ASP A 165 -4.77 -8.92 21.58
C ASP A 165 -5.75 -10.05 21.24
N GLY A 166 -5.75 -10.49 20.01
CA GLY A 166 -6.70 -11.47 19.49
C GLY A 166 -8.04 -10.87 19.03
N SER A 167 -8.22 -9.55 19.10
CA SER A 167 -9.45 -8.88 18.70
C SER A 167 -9.31 -8.07 17.42
N THR A 168 -10.44 -7.79 16.77
CA THR A 168 -10.52 -6.88 15.62
C THR A 168 -11.65 -5.89 15.79
N ILE A 169 -11.47 -4.69 15.20
CA ILE A 169 -12.51 -3.72 15.04
C ILE A 169 -12.69 -3.37 13.56
N GLU A 170 -13.92 -3.24 13.14
CA GLU A 170 -14.26 -2.93 11.75
C GLU A 170 -15.55 -2.13 11.66
N CYS A 171 -15.77 -1.43 10.55
CA CYS A 171 -17.03 -0.80 10.22
C CYS A 171 -17.63 -1.46 8.97
N SER A 172 -18.68 -2.27 9.14
CA SER A 172 -19.37 -2.99 8.05
C SER A 172 -20.89 -2.78 8.05
N VAL A 173 -21.60 -3.10 9.11
CA VAL A 173 -23.01 -2.73 9.36
C VAL A 173 -23.11 -1.71 10.49
N GLY A 174 -21.99 -1.23 10.96
CA GLY A 174 -21.68 -0.31 12.04
C GLY A 174 -20.28 -0.62 12.52
N VAL A 175 -19.77 0.18 13.45
CA VAL A 175 -18.50 -0.13 14.11
C VAL A 175 -18.72 -1.31 15.05
N GLN A 176 -17.99 -2.38 14.81
CA GLN A 176 -18.13 -3.65 15.54
C GLN A 176 -16.78 -4.13 16.05
N TYR A 177 -16.79 -4.56 17.30
CA TYR A 177 -15.64 -5.17 17.98
C TYR A 177 -15.85 -6.70 18.05
N PHE A 178 -14.82 -7.47 17.74
CA PHE A 178 -14.86 -8.93 17.75
C PHE A 178 -13.66 -9.50 18.50
N LYS A 179 -13.96 -10.36 19.49
CA LYS A 179 -12.97 -11.18 20.19
C LYS A 179 -13.54 -12.61 20.35
N PRO A 180 -12.91 -13.64 19.75
CA PRO A 180 -11.71 -13.58 18.91
C PRO A 180 -11.97 -12.93 17.54
N ARG A 181 -10.88 -12.56 16.85
CA ARG A 181 -10.97 -12.01 15.49
C ARG A 181 -11.67 -12.98 14.54
N LYS A 182 -12.43 -12.43 13.58
CA LYS A 182 -13.09 -13.24 12.55
C LYS A 182 -12.08 -13.86 11.60
N SER A 183 -12.36 -15.08 11.11
CA SER A 183 -11.54 -15.83 10.15
C SER A 183 -11.57 -15.29 8.72
N LYS A 184 -12.41 -14.28 8.41
CA LYS A 184 -12.57 -13.72 7.07
C LYS A 184 -11.35 -12.98 6.51
N TRP A 185 -10.43 -12.56 7.37
CA TRP A 185 -9.27 -11.76 7.00
C TRP A 185 -8.26 -12.62 6.25
N LYS A 186 -7.72 -12.09 5.16
CA LYS A 186 -6.77 -12.80 4.28
C LYS A 186 -5.40 -12.16 4.24
N TYR A 187 -5.32 -10.86 4.49
CA TYR A 187 -4.09 -10.10 4.44
C TYR A 187 -3.97 -9.18 5.65
N TYR A 188 -2.73 -8.82 5.99
CA TYR A 188 -2.43 -7.83 7.01
C TYR A 188 -1.44 -6.80 6.51
N ALA A 189 -1.35 -5.67 7.20
CA ALA A 189 -0.32 -4.67 6.99
C ALA A 189 0.04 -3.98 8.31
N LEU A 190 1.34 -3.85 8.60
CA LEU A 190 1.84 -3.12 9.75
C LEU A 190 1.92 -1.63 9.45
N PRO A 191 1.24 -0.76 10.23
CA PRO A 191 1.25 0.68 9.98
C PRO A 191 2.63 1.31 10.18
N ALA A 192 3.12 2.04 9.17
CA ALA A 192 4.39 2.75 9.24
C ALA A 192 4.43 3.79 10.38
N GLY A 193 3.30 4.44 10.67
CA GLY A 193 3.19 5.39 11.75
C GLY A 193 3.28 4.81 13.17
N LEU A 194 3.16 3.46 13.32
CA LEU A 194 3.41 2.75 14.58
C LEU A 194 4.81 2.14 14.64
N TYR A 195 5.27 1.57 13.54
CA TYR A 195 6.42 0.67 13.54
C TYR A 195 7.56 1.12 12.63
N GLY A 196 7.44 2.28 11.97
CA GLY A 196 8.47 2.78 11.04
C GLY A 196 9.87 2.87 11.64
N ASP A 197 9.96 3.22 12.91
CA ASP A 197 11.23 3.32 13.63
C ASP A 197 11.62 2.03 14.39
N GLN A 198 10.69 1.07 14.51
CA GLN A 198 10.85 -0.13 15.33
C GLN A 198 11.06 -1.41 14.53
N VAL A 199 10.67 -1.39 13.26
CA VAL A 199 11.02 -2.48 12.37
C VAL A 199 12.45 -2.18 11.94
N PRO A 200 13.45 -2.93 12.42
CA PRO A 200 14.72 -2.98 11.72
C PRO A 200 14.37 -3.22 10.25
N PRO A 201 15.09 -2.62 9.30
CA PRO A 201 14.93 -3.04 7.91
C PRO A 201 14.86 -4.56 8.00
N GLN A 202 13.72 -5.14 7.57
CA GLN A 202 13.52 -6.58 7.76
C GLN A 202 14.81 -7.27 7.31
N PRO A 203 15.39 -8.22 8.10
CA PRO A 203 16.39 -9.08 7.53
C PRO A 203 15.67 -9.80 6.38
N ASP A 204 15.66 -9.12 5.31
CA ASP A 204 15.67 -9.46 3.93
C ASP A 204 14.97 -10.74 3.47
N GLN A 205 13.64 -10.67 3.38
CA GLN A 205 13.00 -11.22 2.18
C GLN A 205 13.29 -10.30 0.95
N ASP A 206 13.87 -9.12 1.17
CA ASP A 206 14.17 -8.09 0.17
C ASP A 206 15.69 -7.92 -0.09
N GLN A 207 16.58 -8.71 0.55
CA GLN A 207 17.98 -8.82 0.15
C GLN A 207 18.20 -10.17 -0.53
N ASP A 208 19.10 -10.17 -1.47
CA ASP A 208 19.59 -11.41 -2.05
C ASP A 208 20.61 -12.11 -1.10
N PRO A 209 21.07 -13.32 -1.42
CA PRO A 209 22.06 -14.02 -0.60
C PRO A 209 23.36 -13.25 -0.34
N GLU A 210 23.70 -12.27 -1.17
CA GLU A 210 24.85 -11.38 -1.06
C GLU A 210 24.57 -10.10 -0.25
N GLY A 211 23.35 -9.96 0.32
CA GLY A 211 22.97 -8.82 1.14
C GLY A 211 22.62 -7.55 0.35
N ARG A 212 22.34 -7.66 -0.96
CA ARG A 212 21.97 -6.51 -1.80
C ARG A 212 20.47 -6.20 -1.66
N PRO A 213 20.11 -4.91 -1.52
CA PRO A 213 18.73 -4.52 -1.27
C PRO A 213 17.83 -4.71 -2.50
N THR A 214 16.56 -4.94 -2.27
CA THR A 214 15.54 -4.80 -3.32
C THR A 214 15.40 -3.33 -3.74
N LEU A 215 15.58 -3.07 -5.03
CA LEU A 215 15.53 -1.74 -5.62
C LEU A 215 14.24 -1.51 -6.41
N ARG A 216 13.67 -0.33 -6.21
CA ARG A 216 12.41 0.08 -6.84
C ARG A 216 12.40 1.60 -7.08
N ARG A 217 11.36 2.10 -7.73
CA ARG A 217 11.21 3.55 -8.01
C ARG A 217 11.52 4.40 -6.78
N GLY A 218 12.40 5.36 -6.95
CA GLY A 218 12.81 6.32 -5.92
C GLY A 218 14.02 5.90 -5.09
N CYS A 219 14.51 4.63 -5.17
CA CYS A 219 15.80 4.24 -4.58
C CYS A 219 16.94 5.03 -5.22
N LYS A 220 17.97 5.29 -4.43
CA LYS A 220 19.20 6.00 -4.87
C LYS A 220 20.43 5.36 -4.25
N GLY A 221 21.58 5.57 -4.89
CA GLY A 221 22.90 5.18 -4.36
C GLY A 221 23.56 4.08 -5.16
N GLU A 222 24.63 3.54 -4.59
CA GLU A 222 25.58 2.62 -5.26
C GLU A 222 24.92 1.34 -5.78
N SER A 223 24.00 0.75 -5.02
CA SER A 223 23.29 -0.46 -5.46
C SER A 223 22.42 -0.21 -6.70
N VAL A 224 21.81 1.00 -6.81
CA VAL A 224 21.09 1.39 -8.03
C VAL A 224 22.03 1.56 -9.19
N GLN A 225 23.16 2.24 -8.97
CA GLN A 225 24.19 2.42 -10.00
C GLN A 225 24.73 1.08 -10.48
N LEU A 226 24.94 0.11 -9.58
CA LEU A 226 25.38 -1.24 -9.94
C LEU A 226 24.38 -1.94 -10.88
N VAL A 227 23.09 -1.88 -10.58
CA VAL A 227 22.04 -2.43 -11.48
C VAL A 227 22.08 -1.75 -12.85
N GLN A 228 22.18 -0.43 -12.88
CA GLN A 228 22.23 0.34 -14.13
C GLN A 228 23.47 -0.03 -14.97
N VAL A 229 24.63 -0.15 -14.34
CA VAL A 229 25.87 -0.59 -15.02
C VAL A 229 25.70 -2.00 -15.58
N LYS A 230 25.18 -2.96 -14.81
CA LYS A 230 24.94 -4.33 -15.29
C LYS A 230 23.97 -4.34 -16.48
N LEU A 231 22.87 -3.58 -16.41
CA LEU A 231 21.90 -3.48 -17.50
C LEU A 231 22.53 -2.92 -18.78
N LEU A 232 23.36 -1.87 -18.67
CA LEU A 232 24.10 -1.31 -19.81
C LEU A 232 25.07 -2.34 -20.41
N GLN A 233 25.82 -3.08 -19.57
CA GLN A 233 26.73 -4.16 -20.02
C GLN A 233 25.99 -5.30 -20.74
N LEU A 234 24.72 -5.51 -20.39
CA LEU A 234 23.84 -6.50 -21.01
C LEU A 234 23.11 -5.96 -22.26
N GLY A 235 23.34 -4.69 -22.62
CA GLY A 235 22.74 -4.07 -23.81
C GLY A 235 21.38 -3.40 -23.59
N TYR A 236 20.91 -3.30 -22.34
CA TYR A 236 19.69 -2.56 -22.05
C TYR A 236 19.94 -1.07 -21.99
N SER A 237 19.08 -0.29 -22.65
CA SER A 237 19.29 1.14 -22.88
C SER A 237 18.88 2.00 -21.69
N LEU A 238 19.73 2.93 -21.28
CA LEU A 238 19.49 4.01 -20.33
C LEU A 238 19.90 5.35 -21.00
N PRO A 239 19.19 5.81 -22.04
CA PRO A 239 19.71 6.77 -23.00
C PRO A 239 19.88 8.19 -22.47
N ARG A 240 19.13 8.58 -21.44
CA ARG A 240 19.10 9.95 -20.95
C ARG A 240 19.98 10.19 -19.73
N TYR A 241 20.00 9.24 -18.81
CA TYR A 241 20.65 9.42 -17.51
C TYR A 241 21.78 8.41 -17.26
N GLY A 242 21.83 7.32 -18.03
CA GLY A 242 22.86 6.29 -17.83
C GLY A 242 22.81 5.67 -16.44
N ALA A 243 23.99 5.40 -15.88
CA ALA A 243 24.16 4.86 -14.53
C ALA A 243 24.29 5.98 -13.48
N ASP A 244 23.24 6.78 -13.29
CA ASP A 244 23.22 7.96 -12.43
C ASP A 244 22.96 7.64 -10.94
N GLY A 245 22.73 6.37 -10.61
CA GLY A 245 22.41 5.93 -9.25
C GLY A 245 21.00 6.31 -8.78
N SER A 246 20.09 6.70 -9.69
CA SER A 246 18.69 7.03 -9.37
C SER A 246 17.75 6.06 -10.06
N TYR A 247 16.93 5.32 -9.30
CA TYR A 247 15.98 4.34 -9.84
C TYR A 247 14.73 5.04 -10.41
N GLY A 248 14.92 5.64 -11.58
CA GLY A 248 13.91 6.38 -12.32
C GLY A 248 13.15 5.54 -13.34
N SER A 249 12.38 6.20 -14.22
CA SER A 249 11.56 5.53 -15.24
C SER A 249 12.39 4.73 -16.26
N GLU A 250 13.58 5.22 -16.65
CA GLU A 250 14.48 4.50 -17.56
C GLU A 250 14.96 3.19 -16.93
N THR A 251 15.44 3.25 -15.69
CA THR A 251 15.89 2.08 -14.94
C THR A 251 14.77 1.05 -14.79
N ILE A 252 13.54 1.51 -14.47
CA ILE A 252 12.37 0.62 -14.39
C ILE A 252 12.11 -0.06 -15.72
N SER A 253 12.12 0.69 -16.83
CA SER A 253 11.87 0.13 -18.16
C SER A 253 12.93 -0.88 -18.56
N ALA A 254 14.20 -0.59 -18.29
CA ALA A 254 15.32 -1.49 -18.55
C ALA A 254 15.22 -2.78 -17.71
N VAL A 255 14.86 -2.67 -16.42
CA VAL A 255 14.64 -3.82 -15.54
C VAL A 255 13.46 -4.67 -16.03
N ILE A 256 12.33 -4.06 -16.42
CA ILE A 256 11.17 -4.79 -16.97
C ILE A 256 11.57 -5.60 -18.21
N ASN A 257 12.31 -4.98 -19.13
CA ASN A 257 12.75 -5.67 -20.34
C ASN A 257 13.70 -6.82 -20.00
N PHE A 258 14.72 -6.57 -19.15
CA PHE A 258 15.62 -7.61 -18.67
C PHE A 258 14.85 -8.77 -18.00
N GLN A 259 13.90 -8.49 -17.13
CA GLN A 259 13.08 -9.49 -16.46
C GLN A 259 12.31 -10.35 -17.45
N ARG A 260 11.66 -9.75 -18.44
CA ARG A 260 10.90 -10.48 -19.48
C ARG A 260 11.80 -11.37 -20.32
N ASP A 261 12.96 -10.86 -20.72
CA ASP A 261 13.92 -11.61 -21.54
C ASP A 261 14.51 -12.80 -20.78
N ASN A 262 14.53 -12.73 -19.44
CA ASN A 262 15.01 -13.80 -18.56
C ASN A 262 13.87 -14.64 -17.91
N GLY A 263 12.63 -14.56 -18.42
CA GLY A 263 11.50 -15.35 -17.95
C GLY A 263 10.99 -14.99 -16.56
N LEU A 264 11.33 -13.79 -16.05
CA LEU A 264 10.84 -13.26 -14.78
C LEU A 264 9.58 -12.43 -14.95
N ALA A 265 8.85 -12.20 -13.85
CA ALA A 265 7.75 -11.24 -13.84
C ALA A 265 8.31 -9.83 -14.11
N GLY A 266 7.83 -9.18 -15.17
CA GLY A 266 8.25 -7.82 -15.55
C GLY A 266 7.60 -6.75 -14.67
N ASP A 267 7.93 -6.72 -13.39
CA ASP A 267 7.40 -5.79 -12.39
C ASP A 267 8.23 -4.51 -12.20
N GLY A 268 9.43 -4.49 -12.77
CA GLY A 268 10.36 -3.38 -12.67
C GLY A 268 10.99 -3.21 -11.29
N VAL A 269 10.96 -4.25 -10.46
CA VAL A 269 11.58 -4.29 -9.14
C VAL A 269 12.82 -5.20 -9.19
N CYS A 270 13.98 -4.69 -8.84
CA CYS A 270 15.20 -5.50 -8.76
C CYS A 270 15.30 -6.13 -7.37
N GLY A 271 14.58 -7.24 -7.18
CA GLY A 271 14.63 -8.10 -5.99
C GLY A 271 15.60 -9.27 -6.15
N PRO A 272 15.66 -10.23 -5.18
CA PRO A 272 16.60 -11.33 -5.16
C PRO A 272 16.67 -12.13 -6.47
N LYS A 273 15.52 -12.46 -7.07
CA LYS A 273 15.47 -13.19 -8.35
C LYS A 273 16.04 -12.39 -9.52
N THR A 274 15.83 -11.07 -9.51
CA THR A 274 16.37 -10.19 -10.55
C THR A 274 17.87 -10.01 -10.38
N TRP A 275 18.36 -9.88 -9.14
CA TRP A 275 19.78 -9.86 -8.84
C TRP A 275 20.48 -11.14 -9.29
N GLU A 276 19.94 -12.30 -8.92
CA GLU A 276 20.44 -13.60 -9.33
C GLU A 276 20.52 -13.74 -10.86
N ALA A 277 19.49 -13.27 -11.58
CA ALA A 277 19.48 -13.27 -13.03
C ALA A 277 20.55 -12.32 -13.62
N LEU A 278 20.71 -11.11 -13.03
CA LEU A 278 21.75 -10.14 -13.44
C LEU A 278 23.17 -10.67 -13.21
N ASP A 279 23.37 -11.51 -12.21
CA ASP A 279 24.68 -12.11 -11.95
C ASP A 279 25.01 -13.28 -12.89
N ARG A 280 23.98 -14.02 -13.31
CA ARG A 280 24.16 -15.12 -14.27
C ARG A 280 24.27 -14.64 -15.72
N ALA A 281 23.76 -13.44 -16.00
CA ALA A 281 23.74 -12.92 -17.37
C ALA A 281 25.18 -12.60 -17.83
N GLU A 282 25.53 -13.11 -18.99
CA GLU A 282 26.83 -12.78 -19.60
C GLU A 282 26.76 -11.41 -20.28
N PRO A 283 27.76 -10.55 -20.06
CA PRO A 283 27.85 -9.27 -20.77
C PRO A 283 27.78 -9.47 -22.28
N MET A 284 27.15 -8.53 -22.96
CA MET A 284 27.11 -8.53 -24.42
C MET A 284 28.52 -8.48 -24.98
N LYS A 285 28.89 -9.50 -25.74
CA LYS A 285 30.17 -9.54 -26.39
C LYS A 285 30.16 -8.58 -27.59
N LEU A 286 30.92 -7.51 -27.49
CA LEU A 286 31.14 -6.59 -28.61
C LEU A 286 32.15 -7.21 -29.54
N TYR A 287 31.81 -7.34 -30.81
CA TYR A 287 32.70 -7.77 -31.87
C TYR A 287 33.01 -6.60 -32.76
N THR A 288 34.29 -6.32 -32.99
CA THR A 288 34.71 -5.40 -34.04
C THR A 288 34.73 -6.16 -35.35
N VAL A 289 33.91 -5.76 -36.30
CA VAL A 289 33.93 -6.30 -37.65
C VAL A 289 34.60 -5.27 -38.55
N SER A 290 35.80 -5.60 -39.04
CA SER A 290 36.48 -4.79 -40.05
C SER A 290 36.06 -5.28 -41.43
N ILE A 291 35.50 -4.43 -42.22
CA ILE A 291 35.17 -4.71 -43.62
C ILE A 291 36.07 -3.84 -44.47
N PRO A 292 37.21 -4.41 -44.96
CA PRO A 292 38.17 -3.63 -45.75
C PRO A 292 37.53 -3.23 -47.09
N HIS A 293 37.89 -2.04 -47.53
CA HIS A 293 37.47 -1.47 -48.86
C HIS A 293 35.97 -1.33 -49.03
N LEU A 294 35.18 -1.12 -47.94
CA LEU A 294 33.74 -0.83 -48.07
C LEU A 294 33.56 0.62 -48.57
N PRO A 295 32.88 0.83 -49.71
CA PRO A 295 32.59 2.19 -50.21
C PRO A 295 31.82 2.99 -49.14
N LEU A 296 32.15 4.30 -49.00
CA LEU A 296 31.56 5.19 -47.99
C LEU A 296 30.04 5.11 -47.87
N TYR A 297 29.33 5.17 -49.03
CA TYR A 297 27.86 5.10 -49.05
C TYR A 297 27.31 3.79 -48.47
N LYS A 298 28.03 2.66 -48.56
CA LYS A 298 27.67 1.39 -47.98
C LYS A 298 28.01 1.36 -46.48
N ALA A 299 29.13 1.97 -46.08
CA ALA A 299 29.50 2.08 -44.68
C ALA A 299 28.51 2.95 -43.90
N GLU A 300 28.06 4.07 -44.47
CA GLU A 300 27.00 4.91 -43.90
C GLU A 300 25.68 4.17 -43.77
N ALA A 301 25.28 3.39 -44.78
CA ALA A 301 24.04 2.59 -44.77
C ALA A 301 24.13 1.50 -43.67
N PHE A 302 25.29 0.87 -43.47
CA PHE A 302 25.53 -0.10 -42.44
C PHE A 302 25.45 0.55 -41.04
N ALA A 303 26.13 1.67 -40.83
CA ALA A 303 26.09 2.40 -39.57
C ALA A 303 24.68 2.87 -39.17
N ARG A 304 23.84 3.24 -40.15
CA ARG A 304 22.42 3.58 -39.92
C ARG A 304 21.54 2.37 -39.58
N ALA A 305 21.91 1.19 -40.09
CA ALA A 305 21.13 -0.05 -39.87
C ALA A 305 21.40 -0.74 -38.54
N TYR A 306 22.53 -0.46 -37.93
CA TYR A 306 22.95 -1.11 -36.69
C TYR A 306 23.23 -0.06 -35.62
N ASP A 307 22.45 -0.06 -34.56
CA ASP A 307 22.63 0.83 -33.42
C ASP A 307 24.00 0.56 -32.75
N GLY A 308 24.75 1.65 -32.51
CA GLY A 308 26.11 1.57 -31.93
C GLY A 308 27.23 1.26 -32.94
N ALA A 309 26.96 1.13 -34.24
CA ALA A 309 28.02 1.04 -35.24
C ALA A 309 28.70 2.41 -35.42
N TYR A 310 30.04 2.39 -35.53
CA TYR A 310 30.84 3.56 -35.86
C TYR A 310 31.80 3.25 -37.00
N MET A 311 32.17 4.31 -37.72
CA MET A 311 33.11 4.19 -38.83
C MET A 311 34.44 4.84 -38.46
N THR A 312 35.51 4.19 -38.86
CA THR A 312 36.87 4.80 -38.89
C THR A 312 37.40 4.81 -40.28
N GLU A 313 37.95 5.94 -40.75
CA GLU A 313 38.72 5.95 -41.96
C GLU A 313 40.10 5.33 -41.69
N GLU A 314 40.47 4.31 -42.43
CA GLU A 314 41.87 3.90 -42.49
C GLU A 314 42.63 5.01 -43.22
N GLY A 315 43.60 5.62 -42.51
CA GLY A 315 44.48 6.60 -43.12
C GLY A 315 45.24 5.95 -44.27
N GLY A 316 44.89 6.30 -45.48
CA GLY A 316 45.65 5.91 -46.63
C GLY A 316 46.93 6.75 -46.67
N ASP A 317 48.05 6.20 -46.27
CA ASP A 317 49.36 6.66 -46.74
C ASP A 317 49.47 6.29 -48.23
N LEU A 318 49.45 7.33 -49.07
CA LEU A 318 49.85 7.25 -50.45
C LEU A 318 51.38 7.18 -50.56
#